data_9cf77312056d4a97851a574f382f91af
#
_entry.id   9cf77312056d4a97851a574f382f91af
#
_cell.length_a   1.000
_cell.length_b   1.000
_cell.length_c   1.000
_cell.angle_alpha   90.00
_cell.angle_beta   90.00
_cell.angle_gamma   90.00
#
_symmetry.space_group_name_H-M   'P 1'
#
loop_
_entity.id
_entity.type
_entity.pdbx_description
1 polymer ?
#
loop_
_entity_poly.entity_id
_entity_poly.type
_entity_poly.pdbx_seq_one_letter_code
_entity_poly.pdbx_strand_id
1 'polypeptide(L)'
;MKKVMVYSVVLACALAASIALGANGNIDKREYVCMMQDMVLTKPGIAIEYQGKTYYGCCDMCKDKIKNQPQKYTRATDAVSGKQVDKATAFMYGLDGDAYYFTSEANRKAFAENPQKFLKK
;
A
#
# COMPACT_ATOMS: atom_id res chain seq x y z
N MET A 1 36.33 -6.77 48.91
CA MET A 1 35.19 -6.10 48.34
C MET A 1 34.77 -6.76 47.08
N LYS A 2 33.66 -7.34 47.12
CA LYS A 2 33.13 -7.99 45.94
C LYS A 2 32.19 -7.08 45.24
N LYS A 3 32.46 -6.82 44.03
CA LYS A 3 31.51 -6.15 43.22
C LYS A 3 30.66 -7.16 42.51
N VAL A 4 29.45 -7.15 42.87
CA VAL A 4 28.49 -7.95 42.17
C VAL A 4 28.10 -7.18 40.95
N MET A 5 28.58 -7.60 39.85
CA MET A 5 28.12 -7.08 38.59
C MET A 5 26.81 -7.75 38.27
N VAL A 6 25.80 -7.01 38.53
CA VAL A 6 24.50 -7.43 38.06
C VAL A 6 24.45 -7.14 36.56
N TYR A 7 24.62 -8.17 35.82
CA TYR A 7 24.36 -8.09 34.41
C TYR A 7 22.86 -8.11 34.25
N SER A 8 22.32 -6.94 34.13
CA SER A 8 21.03 -6.83 33.55
C SER A 8 21.13 -7.34 32.13
N VAL A 9 20.82 -8.56 31.96
CA VAL A 9 20.55 -9.03 30.63
C VAL A 9 19.28 -8.35 30.20
N VAL A 10 19.44 -7.26 29.54
CA VAL A 10 18.36 -6.71 28.81
C VAL A 10 18.11 -7.68 27.69
N LEU A 11 17.20 -8.56 27.93
CA LEU A 11 16.68 -9.36 26.88
C LEU A 11 15.92 -8.42 25.98
N ALA A 12 16.58 -7.94 24.98
CA ALA A 12 15.90 -7.31 23.90
C ALA A 12 15.06 -8.41 23.25
N CYS A 13 13.85 -8.49 23.63
CA CYS A 13 12.88 -9.25 22.87
C CYS A 13 12.77 -8.58 21.53
N ALA A 14 13.52 -9.07 20.61
CA ALA A 14 13.20 -8.82 19.22
C ALA A 14 11.84 -9.47 19.01
N LEU A 15 10.83 -8.69 19.14
CA LEU A 15 9.54 -9.12 18.70
C LEU A 15 9.63 -9.30 17.21
N ALA A 16 9.76 -10.52 16.84
CA ALA A 16 9.47 -10.86 15.47
C ALA A 16 8.06 -10.34 15.23
N ALA A 17 7.97 -9.28 14.46
CA ALA A 17 6.70 -8.78 14.06
C ALA A 17 5.96 -9.95 13.44
N SER A 18 4.93 -10.36 14.06
CA SER A 18 4.02 -11.31 13.45
C SER A 18 3.59 -10.70 12.15
N ILE A 19 3.84 -11.41 11.10
CA ILE A 19 3.41 -10.97 9.80
C ILE A 19 1.94 -11.13 9.76
N ALA A 20 1.28 -10.05 9.94
CA ALA A 20 -0.14 -10.04 9.69
C ALA A 20 -0.35 -10.12 8.17
N LEU A 21 -1.35 -10.83 7.78
CA LEU A 21 -1.87 -10.75 6.43
C LEU A 21 -2.20 -9.28 6.16
N GLY A 22 -1.69 -8.74 5.07
CA GLY A 22 -1.84 -7.32 4.81
C GLY A 22 -0.84 -6.49 5.58
N ALA A 23 0.39 -6.96 5.69
CA ALA A 23 1.47 -6.20 6.32
C ALA A 23 1.54 -4.80 5.72
N ASN A 24 1.65 -3.81 6.59
CA ASN A 24 1.80 -2.43 6.18
C ASN A 24 3.16 -2.22 5.55
N GLY A 25 3.20 -1.44 4.49
CA GLY A 25 4.46 -1.14 3.84
C GLY A 25 4.30 -0.72 2.38
N ASN A 26 5.43 -0.38 1.78
CA ASN A 26 5.49 -0.04 0.37
C ASN A 26 5.06 -1.23 -0.49
N ILE A 27 4.27 -0.93 -1.50
CA ILE A 27 3.88 -1.93 -2.48
C ILE A 27 4.65 -1.63 -3.76
N ASP A 28 5.61 -2.49 -4.06
CA ASP A 28 6.45 -2.32 -5.25
C ASP A 28 5.97 -3.17 -6.42
N LYS A 29 5.15 -4.17 -6.16
CA LYS A 29 4.59 -5.04 -7.18
C LYS A 29 3.11 -4.74 -7.36
N ARG A 30 2.79 -4.13 -8.48
CA ARG A 30 1.41 -3.67 -8.76
C ARG A 30 0.42 -4.82 -8.86
N GLU A 31 0.86 -5.99 -9.25
CA GLU A 31 0.01 -7.17 -9.36
C GLU A 31 -0.59 -7.61 -8.02
N TYR A 32 -0.08 -7.09 -6.93
CA TYR A 32 -0.62 -7.40 -5.60
C TYR A 32 -1.63 -6.37 -5.09
N VAL A 33 -2.21 -5.61 -6.00
CA VAL A 33 -3.24 -4.64 -5.65
C VAL A 33 -4.47 -4.83 -6.53
N CYS A 34 -5.64 -4.87 -5.92
CA CYS A 34 -6.89 -4.75 -6.65
C CYS A 34 -7.22 -3.26 -6.78
N MET A 35 -7.01 -2.72 -7.95
CA MET A 35 -7.21 -1.27 -8.20
C MET A 35 -8.68 -0.86 -8.28
N MET A 36 -9.56 -1.83 -8.26
CA MET A 36 -11.00 -1.59 -8.21
C MET A 36 -11.49 -1.34 -6.80
N GLN A 37 -10.97 -2.11 -5.86
CA GLN A 37 -11.37 -2.04 -4.46
C GLN A 37 -10.32 -1.36 -3.59
N ASP A 38 -9.18 -1.00 -4.19
CA ASP A 38 -8.04 -0.41 -3.50
C ASP A 38 -7.60 -1.26 -2.31
N MET A 39 -7.42 -2.55 -2.60
CA MET A 39 -7.04 -3.55 -1.60
C MET A 39 -5.72 -4.21 -1.94
N VAL A 40 -4.97 -4.53 -0.89
CA VAL A 40 -3.77 -5.34 -1.02
C VAL A 40 -4.17 -6.81 -1.19
N LEU A 41 -3.59 -7.47 -2.17
CA LEU A 41 -3.88 -8.88 -2.47
C LEU A 41 -2.79 -9.78 -1.88
N THR A 42 -3.17 -10.99 -1.50
CA THR A 42 -2.24 -11.99 -0.99
C THR A 42 -1.61 -12.83 -2.10
N LYS A 43 -2.13 -12.72 -3.30
CA LYS A 43 -1.59 -13.35 -4.51
C LYS A 43 -1.81 -12.41 -5.69
N PRO A 44 -1.06 -12.62 -6.79
CA PRO A 44 -1.16 -11.70 -7.93
C PRO A 44 -2.57 -11.61 -8.48
N GLY A 45 -2.97 -10.38 -8.81
CA GLY A 45 -4.23 -10.13 -9.47
C GLY A 45 -4.15 -10.34 -10.97
N ILE A 46 -5.23 -10.01 -11.65
CA ILE A 46 -5.36 -10.15 -13.10
C ILE A 46 -4.93 -8.85 -13.76
N ALA A 47 -4.03 -8.94 -14.74
CA ALA A 47 -3.58 -7.80 -15.51
C ALA A 47 -4.68 -7.34 -16.46
N ILE A 48 -4.94 -6.04 -16.46
CA ILE A 48 -5.97 -5.41 -17.29
C ILE A 48 -5.33 -4.30 -18.09
N GLU A 49 -5.29 -4.48 -19.39
CA GLU A 49 -4.75 -3.47 -20.29
C GLU A 49 -5.81 -2.44 -20.64
N TYR A 50 -5.47 -1.17 -20.44
CA TYR A 50 -6.35 -0.06 -20.81
C TYR A 50 -5.52 1.14 -21.25
N GLN A 51 -5.75 1.59 -22.47
CA GLN A 51 -5.06 2.75 -23.07
C GLN A 51 -3.52 2.70 -22.92
N GLY A 52 -2.94 1.53 -23.18
CA GLY A 52 -1.49 1.35 -23.15
C GLY A 52 -0.91 1.23 -21.75
N LYS A 53 -1.74 1.16 -20.72
CA LYS A 53 -1.33 1.00 -19.34
C LYS A 53 -1.91 -0.28 -18.76
N THR A 54 -1.22 -0.82 -17.75
CA THR A 54 -1.65 -2.04 -17.09
C THR A 54 -2.18 -1.73 -15.70
N TYR A 55 -3.41 -2.18 -15.46
CA TYR A 55 -4.06 -2.13 -14.15
C TYR A 55 -4.28 -3.55 -13.66
N TYR A 56 -4.53 -3.72 -12.38
CA TYR A 56 -4.73 -5.04 -11.80
C TYR A 56 -6.03 -5.10 -11.02
N GLY A 57 -6.70 -6.24 -11.13
CA GLY A 57 -7.92 -6.51 -10.39
C GLY A 57 -7.93 -7.91 -9.82
N CYS A 58 -8.87 -8.18 -8.93
CA CYS A 58 -8.96 -9.46 -8.26
C CYS A 58 -9.80 -10.49 -9.03
N CYS A 59 -10.55 -10.06 -10.03
CA CYS A 59 -11.44 -10.94 -10.80
C CYS A 59 -11.77 -10.33 -12.17
N ASP A 60 -12.40 -11.11 -13.02
CA ASP A 60 -12.74 -10.69 -14.38
C ASP A 60 -13.68 -9.48 -14.43
N MET A 61 -14.53 -9.32 -13.44
CA MET A 61 -15.43 -8.16 -13.37
C MET A 61 -14.67 -6.84 -13.29
N CYS A 62 -13.47 -6.86 -12.74
CA CYS A 62 -12.65 -5.66 -12.64
C CYS A 62 -12.27 -5.12 -14.03
N LYS A 63 -12.08 -6.01 -14.97
CA LYS A 63 -11.75 -5.65 -16.35
C LYS A 63 -12.87 -4.82 -16.99
N ASP A 64 -14.10 -5.28 -16.85
CA ASP A 64 -15.24 -4.57 -17.42
C ASP A 64 -15.47 -3.23 -16.73
N LYS A 65 -15.31 -3.17 -15.44
CA LYS A 65 -15.48 -1.94 -14.68
C LYS A 65 -14.46 -0.88 -15.05
N ILE A 66 -13.21 -1.26 -15.22
CA ILE A 66 -12.18 -0.32 -15.65
C ILE A 66 -12.48 0.21 -17.03
N LYS A 67 -12.90 -0.65 -17.95
CA LYS A 67 -13.24 -0.24 -19.31
C LYS A 67 -14.48 0.66 -19.38
N ASN A 68 -15.47 0.37 -18.56
CA ASN A 68 -16.74 1.10 -18.58
C ASN A 68 -16.69 2.40 -17.77
N GLN A 69 -15.91 2.45 -16.69
CA GLN A 69 -15.82 3.60 -15.84
C GLN A 69 -14.36 3.93 -15.51
N PRO A 70 -13.54 4.22 -16.54
CA PRO A 70 -12.10 4.38 -16.33
C PRO A 70 -11.75 5.50 -15.35
N GLN A 71 -12.45 6.62 -15.41
CA GLN A 71 -12.15 7.75 -14.54
C GLN A 71 -12.31 7.40 -13.05
N LYS A 72 -13.25 6.52 -12.77
CA LYS A 72 -13.50 6.09 -11.40
C LYS A 72 -12.43 5.13 -10.88
N TYR A 73 -11.96 4.25 -11.74
CA TYR A 73 -11.14 3.12 -11.31
C TYR A 73 -9.66 3.21 -11.66
N THR A 74 -9.28 4.12 -12.55
CA THR A 74 -7.88 4.32 -12.91
C THR A 74 -7.21 5.46 -12.19
N ARG A 75 -7.97 6.28 -11.49
CA ARG A 75 -7.48 7.46 -10.80
C ARG A 75 -7.67 7.34 -9.31
N ALA A 76 -6.74 7.92 -8.58
CA ALA A 76 -6.82 8.02 -7.12
C ALA A 76 -6.38 9.41 -6.68
N THR A 77 -6.71 9.75 -5.46
CA THR A 77 -6.25 11.01 -4.86
C THR A 77 -5.09 10.70 -3.93
N ASP A 78 -3.97 11.37 -4.15
CA ASP A 78 -2.82 11.30 -3.26
C ASP A 78 -3.20 11.93 -1.92
N ALA A 79 -3.16 11.15 -0.84
CA ALA A 79 -3.59 11.62 0.47
C ALA A 79 -2.70 12.73 1.04
N VAL A 80 -1.46 12.85 0.56
CA VAL A 80 -0.52 13.87 1.02
C VAL A 80 -0.69 15.18 0.27
N SER A 81 -0.76 15.13 -1.05
CA SER A 81 -0.82 16.33 -1.89
C SER A 81 -2.23 16.74 -2.31
N GLY A 82 -3.19 15.82 -2.23
CA GLY A 82 -4.55 16.05 -2.72
C GLY A 82 -4.69 16.00 -4.23
N LYS A 83 -3.61 15.67 -4.93
CA LYS A 83 -3.61 15.61 -6.38
C LYS A 83 -4.09 14.26 -6.91
N GLN A 84 -4.64 14.26 -8.10
CA GLN A 84 -5.02 13.04 -8.79
C GLN A 84 -3.78 12.33 -9.32
N VAL A 85 -3.80 11.01 -9.24
CA VAL A 85 -2.72 10.17 -9.75
C VAL A 85 -3.31 8.97 -10.49
N ASP A 86 -2.60 8.52 -11.52
CA ASP A 86 -2.98 7.32 -12.26
C ASP A 86 -2.48 6.10 -11.50
N LYS A 87 -3.37 5.16 -11.22
CA LYS A 87 -3.03 3.96 -10.44
C LYS A 87 -1.98 3.09 -11.14
N ALA A 88 -1.89 3.15 -12.47
CA ALA A 88 -0.91 2.37 -13.22
C ALA A 88 0.53 2.82 -12.97
N THR A 89 0.73 4.06 -12.57
CA THR A 89 2.07 4.66 -12.41
C THR A 89 2.35 5.18 -11.01
N ALA A 90 1.36 5.16 -10.13
CA ALA A 90 1.49 5.71 -8.79
C ALA A 90 2.43 4.90 -7.91
N PHE A 91 3.01 5.57 -6.94
CA PHE A 91 3.68 4.91 -5.82
C PHE A 91 2.61 4.43 -4.85
N MET A 92 2.75 3.21 -4.34
CA MET A 92 1.69 2.60 -3.54
C MET A 92 2.18 2.20 -2.15
N TYR A 93 1.29 2.33 -1.18
CA TYR A 93 1.53 1.92 0.19
C TYR A 93 0.32 1.15 0.71
N GLY A 94 0.58 0.03 1.36
CA GLY A 94 -0.46 -0.78 1.99
C GLY A 94 -0.60 -0.45 3.47
N LEU A 95 -1.82 -0.23 3.91
CA LEU A 95 -2.12 0.02 5.32
C LEU A 95 -3.41 -0.71 5.68
N ASP A 96 -3.30 -1.65 6.60
CA ASP A 96 -4.45 -2.40 7.09
C ASP A 96 -5.29 -3.08 5.99
N GLY A 97 -4.61 -3.55 4.95
CA GLY A 97 -5.24 -4.23 3.82
C GLY A 97 -5.69 -3.31 2.70
N ASP A 98 -5.66 -2.02 2.89
CA ASP A 98 -6.01 -1.04 1.88
C ASP A 98 -4.77 -0.52 1.15
N ALA A 99 -4.94 -0.19 -0.11
CA ALA A 99 -3.88 0.38 -0.93
C ALA A 99 -4.10 1.88 -1.10
N TYR A 100 -3.04 2.65 -0.91
CA TYR A 100 -3.03 4.09 -1.11
C TYR A 100 -2.05 4.45 -2.21
N TYR A 101 -2.33 5.51 -2.95
CA TYR A 101 -1.59 5.88 -4.14
C TYR A 101 -1.01 7.28 -3.99
N PHE A 102 0.22 7.46 -4.46
CA PHE A 102 0.94 8.73 -4.29
C PHE A 102 1.60 9.16 -5.60
N THR A 103 1.71 10.46 -5.76
CA THR A 103 2.33 11.07 -6.94
C THR A 103 3.84 10.99 -6.93
N SER A 104 4.44 10.80 -5.75
CA SER A 104 5.89 10.73 -5.60
C SER A 104 6.28 9.79 -4.46
N GLU A 105 7.52 9.34 -4.49
CA GLU A 105 8.07 8.56 -3.40
C GLU A 105 8.15 9.36 -2.10
N ALA A 106 8.42 10.65 -2.18
CA ALA A 106 8.46 11.51 -1.02
C ALA A 106 7.11 11.57 -0.32
N ASN A 107 6.02 11.63 -1.09
CA ASN A 107 4.66 11.61 -0.53
C ASN A 107 4.32 10.25 0.09
N ARG A 108 4.70 9.19 -0.58
CA ARG A 108 4.53 7.84 -0.02
C ARG A 108 5.25 7.68 1.31
N LYS A 109 6.48 8.18 1.39
CA LYS A 109 7.27 8.14 2.61
C LYS A 109 6.64 8.98 3.73
N ALA A 110 6.18 10.18 3.40
CA ALA A 110 5.52 11.04 4.37
C ALA A 110 4.27 10.37 4.95
N PHE A 111 3.49 9.73 4.10
CA PHE A 111 2.33 8.96 4.55
C PHE A 111 2.72 7.80 5.45
N ALA A 112 3.76 7.04 5.07
CA ALA A 112 4.21 5.90 5.84
C ALA A 112 4.68 6.28 7.24
N GLU A 113 5.27 7.45 7.40
CA GLU A 113 5.75 7.92 8.70
C GLU A 113 4.60 8.29 9.65
N ASN A 114 3.50 8.81 9.12
CA ASN A 114 2.35 9.18 9.94
C ASN A 114 1.05 9.13 9.12
N PRO A 115 0.52 7.93 8.87
CA PRO A 115 -0.69 7.79 8.06
C PRO A 115 -1.89 8.51 8.64
N GLN A 116 -2.01 8.51 9.96
CA GLN A 116 -3.18 9.10 10.63
C GLN A 116 -3.29 10.60 10.37
N LYS A 117 -2.17 11.27 10.18
CA LYS A 117 -2.15 12.69 9.87
C LYS A 117 -2.90 12.99 8.57
N PHE A 118 -2.79 12.10 7.58
CA PHE A 118 -3.37 12.29 6.26
C PHE A 118 -4.73 11.64 6.07
N LEU A 119 -5.08 10.68 6.90
CA LEU A 119 -6.37 10.00 6.85
C LEU A 119 -7.42 10.63 7.76
N LYS A 120 -7.00 11.51 8.60
CA LYS A 120 -7.88 12.19 9.54
C LYS A 120 -8.76 13.18 8.80
N LYS A 121 -10.03 13.04 8.94
CA LYS A 121 -11.01 13.96 8.36
C LYS A 121 -11.49 14.95 9.40
#